data_14fa7086b226e10a8c92a3aa2543c4c5
#
_entry.id   14fa7086b226e10a8c92a3aa2543c4c5
#
_cell.length_a   1.000
_cell.length_b   1.000
_cell.length_c   1.000
_cell.angle_alpha   90.00
_cell.angle_beta   90.00
_cell.angle_gamma   90.00
#
_symmetry.space_group_name_H-M   'P 1'
#
loop_
_entity.id
_entity.type
_entity.pdbx_description
1 polymer ?
#
loop_
_entity_poly.entity_id
_entity_poly.type
_entity_poly.pdbx_seq_one_letter_code
_entity_poly.pdbx_strand_id
1 'polypeptide(L)'
;MRRTDGQDGFKMNLHQVEIGGLKTPNNVFLAPLAGYTNAVFRAMCLKLGAGLAFTEMVSAKGLCYDSANTRELLQLTPADAAINAVQLFGGEPEFMRRACLSKDVEPFDLIDINFGCPVPKIFKNGEGSALLADIPRAQKTVRAAKDSDKPVSVKFRIGLDGEHIVTRDFAVAMQDAGADMITIHGRTRDKMYSGEVNYAEIAKAKASVGIPVIANGGIFCKADAERLLNETGADGVMVARGAMYNPFVFAEITGTSYSDKKEIISEQLKSTFENYDERFATVYMRKMLSFYVKGLSSATAIRQKLMQCNSYGQIAEILNCLQF
;
A
#
# COMPACT_ATOMS: atom_id res chain seq x y z
N MET A 1 4.84 30.18 -38.46
CA MET A 1 5.83 29.55 -37.57
C MET A 1 5.09 28.42 -36.82
N ARG A 2 5.21 27.17 -37.26
CA ARG A 2 4.53 26.01 -36.67
C ARG A 2 5.29 25.62 -35.41
N ARG A 3 4.60 25.62 -34.26
CA ARG A 3 5.13 25.02 -33.03
C ARG A 3 5.18 23.50 -33.24
N THR A 4 6.38 22.96 -33.24
CA THR A 4 6.62 21.51 -33.18
C THR A 4 6.38 21.07 -31.74
N ASP A 5 5.23 20.44 -31.48
CA ASP A 5 4.95 19.74 -30.24
C ASP A 5 5.81 18.47 -30.20
N GLY A 6 6.99 18.60 -29.64
CA GLY A 6 7.85 17.48 -29.24
C GLY A 6 7.46 17.03 -27.82
N GLN A 7 6.32 16.40 -27.64
CA GLN A 7 5.99 15.60 -26.46
C GLN A 7 6.06 14.13 -26.85
N ASP A 8 7.27 13.61 -26.98
CA ASP A 8 7.49 12.18 -26.76
C ASP A 8 7.29 11.93 -25.25
N GLY A 9 6.03 11.70 -24.88
CA GLY A 9 5.64 11.39 -23.52
C GLY A 9 6.33 10.10 -23.09
N PHE A 10 7.13 10.16 -22.03
CA PHE A 10 7.68 8.97 -21.36
C PHE A 10 6.54 7.99 -21.10
N LYS A 11 6.59 6.82 -21.74
CA LYS A 11 5.66 5.73 -21.48
C LYS A 11 6.22 4.91 -20.33
N MET A 12 5.43 4.75 -19.28
CA MET A 12 5.75 3.84 -18.19
C MET A 12 6.03 2.43 -18.73
N ASN A 13 7.24 1.94 -18.49
CA ASN A 13 7.62 0.57 -18.85
C ASN A 13 7.11 -0.40 -17.76
N LEU A 14 6.05 -1.15 -18.08
CA LEU A 14 5.53 -2.20 -17.20
C LEU A 14 6.43 -3.43 -17.33
N HIS A 15 6.93 -3.90 -16.20
CA HIS A 15 7.78 -5.10 -16.11
C HIS A 15 7.58 -5.82 -14.78
N GLN A 16 7.99 -7.06 -14.72
CA GLN A 16 8.00 -7.84 -13.48
C GLN A 16 9.07 -7.30 -12.53
N VAL A 17 8.77 -7.30 -11.23
CA VAL A 17 9.75 -7.06 -10.17
C VAL A 17 10.03 -8.38 -9.49
N GLU A 18 11.31 -8.72 -9.35
CA GLU A 18 11.75 -9.92 -8.64
C GLU A 18 12.06 -9.56 -7.18
N ILE A 19 11.43 -10.27 -6.25
CA ILE A 19 11.52 -10.04 -4.80
C ILE A 19 11.87 -11.36 -4.13
N GLY A 20 13.15 -11.62 -3.87
CA GLY A 20 13.59 -12.85 -3.22
C GLY A 20 13.13 -14.13 -3.93
N GLY A 21 13.11 -14.14 -5.26
CA GLY A 21 12.63 -15.24 -6.10
C GLY A 21 11.16 -15.17 -6.51
N LEU A 22 10.33 -14.35 -5.86
CA LEU A 22 8.96 -14.07 -6.29
C LEU A 22 8.97 -13.08 -7.47
N LYS A 23 8.08 -13.29 -8.45
CA LYS A 23 7.94 -12.39 -9.61
C LYS A 23 6.55 -11.79 -9.65
N THR A 24 6.46 -10.47 -9.55
CA THR A 24 5.20 -9.75 -9.66
C THR A 24 4.72 -9.68 -11.12
N PRO A 25 3.40 -9.61 -11.38
CA PRO A 25 2.89 -9.41 -12.75
C PRO A 25 3.35 -8.12 -13.41
N ASN A 26 3.49 -7.05 -12.63
CA ASN A 26 4.00 -5.75 -13.06
C ASN A 26 4.58 -4.96 -11.87
N ASN A 27 5.05 -3.74 -12.12
CA ASN A 27 5.74 -2.87 -11.15
C ASN A 27 4.84 -1.76 -10.54
N VAL A 28 3.51 -1.95 -10.52
CA VAL A 28 2.54 -1.00 -9.94
C VAL A 28 1.85 -1.64 -8.75
N PHE A 29 2.12 -1.20 -7.54
CA PHE A 29 1.69 -1.85 -6.31
C PHE A 29 0.65 -1.03 -5.54
N LEU A 30 -0.22 -1.72 -4.80
CA LEU A 30 -1.12 -1.10 -3.83
C LEU A 30 -0.44 -1.00 -2.47
N ALA A 31 -0.41 0.20 -1.89
CA ALA A 31 0.14 0.44 -0.56
C ALA A 31 -0.74 -0.16 0.55
N PRO A 32 -0.14 -0.63 1.66
CA PRO A 32 -0.87 -0.95 2.88
C PRO A 32 -1.51 0.32 3.47
N LEU A 33 -2.82 0.31 3.69
CA LEU A 33 -3.59 1.44 4.20
C LEU A 33 -4.54 0.98 5.29
N ALA A 34 -4.24 1.32 6.54
CA ALA A 34 -5.07 0.95 7.70
C ALA A 34 -6.52 1.44 7.55
N GLY A 35 -7.46 0.53 7.70
CA GLY A 35 -8.88 0.75 7.51
C GLY A 35 -9.36 0.81 6.05
N TYR A 36 -8.51 0.47 5.07
CA TYR A 36 -8.84 0.51 3.64
C TYR A 36 -8.48 -0.75 2.88
N THR A 37 -7.29 -1.31 3.07
CA THR A 37 -6.77 -2.42 2.27
C THR A 37 -7.15 -3.80 2.83
N ASN A 38 -8.44 -3.97 3.15
CA ASN A 38 -9.00 -5.28 3.46
C ASN A 38 -8.92 -6.23 2.25
N ALA A 39 -9.21 -7.53 2.44
CA ALA A 39 -9.05 -8.52 1.38
C ALA A 39 -9.86 -8.19 0.11
N VAL A 40 -11.08 -7.70 0.26
CA VAL A 40 -11.97 -7.35 -0.86
C VAL A 40 -11.41 -6.17 -1.67
N PHE A 41 -10.90 -5.13 -1.00
CA PHE A 41 -10.31 -3.99 -1.70
C PHE A 41 -9.00 -4.36 -2.41
N ARG A 42 -8.18 -5.22 -1.79
CA ARG A 42 -6.97 -5.74 -2.44
C ARG A 42 -7.32 -6.52 -3.70
N ALA A 43 -8.30 -7.44 -3.63
CA ALA A 43 -8.77 -8.19 -4.79
C ALA A 43 -9.25 -7.28 -5.92
N MET A 44 -10.06 -6.25 -5.60
CA MET A 44 -10.50 -5.26 -6.58
C MET A 44 -9.32 -4.54 -7.24
N CYS A 45 -8.33 -4.09 -6.48
CA CYS A 45 -7.17 -3.40 -7.04
C CYS A 45 -6.31 -4.32 -7.91
N LEU A 46 -6.13 -5.59 -7.52
CA LEU A 46 -5.43 -6.60 -8.34
C LEU A 46 -6.18 -6.88 -9.65
N LYS A 47 -7.50 -7.04 -9.61
CA LYS A 47 -8.36 -7.16 -10.80
C LYS A 47 -8.23 -5.95 -11.74
N LEU A 48 -8.01 -4.75 -11.17
CA LEU A 48 -7.79 -3.52 -11.91
C LEU A 48 -6.34 -3.31 -12.38
N GLY A 49 -5.44 -4.27 -12.15
CA GLY A 49 -4.09 -4.24 -12.69
C GLY A 49 -2.98 -3.92 -11.70
N ALA A 50 -3.26 -3.83 -10.39
CA ALA A 50 -2.16 -3.79 -9.42
C ALA A 50 -1.34 -5.09 -9.49
N GLY A 51 0.00 -4.98 -9.53
CA GLY A 51 0.88 -6.15 -9.59
C GLY A 51 1.13 -6.80 -8.22
N LEU A 52 0.91 -6.06 -7.14
CA LEU A 52 1.07 -6.54 -5.77
C LEU A 52 0.20 -5.70 -4.82
N ALA A 53 -0.36 -6.35 -3.82
CA ALA A 53 -1.14 -5.69 -2.76
C ALA A 53 -0.75 -6.25 -1.39
N PHE A 54 -0.64 -5.36 -0.40
CA PHE A 54 -0.29 -5.71 0.97
C PHE A 54 -1.50 -5.65 1.88
N THR A 55 -1.53 -6.47 2.94
CA THR A 55 -2.52 -6.34 4.00
C THR A 55 -2.46 -4.95 4.64
N GLU A 56 -3.42 -4.62 5.49
CA GLU A 56 -3.23 -3.55 6.45
C GLU A 56 -2.05 -3.88 7.36
N MET A 57 -1.47 -2.89 8.04
CA MET A 57 -0.35 -3.13 8.94
C MET A 57 -0.78 -3.92 10.18
N VAL A 58 -0.15 -5.06 10.43
CA VAL A 58 -0.47 -6.03 11.48
C VAL A 58 0.59 -5.96 12.59
N SER A 59 0.15 -5.91 13.85
CA SER A 59 1.08 -5.87 14.98
C SER A 59 1.74 -7.22 15.21
N ALA A 60 3.07 -7.30 15.07
CA ALA A 60 3.84 -8.51 15.37
C ALA A 60 3.66 -8.93 16.85
N LYS A 61 3.66 -7.96 17.77
CA LYS A 61 3.39 -8.20 19.18
C LYS A 61 1.96 -8.67 19.42
N GLY A 62 0.97 -8.06 18.71
CA GLY A 62 -0.42 -8.45 18.78
C GLY A 62 -0.65 -9.90 18.37
N LEU A 63 0.01 -10.39 17.32
CA LEU A 63 -0.03 -11.79 16.90
C LEU A 63 0.54 -12.72 17.97
N CYS A 64 1.66 -12.34 18.59
CA CYS A 64 2.27 -13.15 19.63
C CYS A 64 1.40 -13.31 20.90
N TYR A 65 0.41 -12.45 21.09
CA TYR A 65 -0.54 -12.47 22.20
C TYR A 65 -1.97 -12.85 21.78
N ASP A 66 -2.12 -13.53 20.65
CA ASP A 66 -3.40 -14.06 20.16
C ASP A 66 -4.55 -13.04 20.05
N SER A 67 -4.21 -11.79 19.69
CA SER A 67 -5.21 -10.74 19.51
C SER A 67 -6.16 -11.05 18.34
N ALA A 68 -7.44 -11.29 18.63
CA ALA A 68 -8.46 -11.56 17.62
C ALA A 68 -8.56 -10.45 16.57
N ASN A 69 -8.61 -9.18 17.00
CA ASN A 69 -8.66 -8.02 16.09
C ASN A 69 -7.43 -7.94 15.18
N THR A 70 -6.28 -8.48 15.61
CA THR A 70 -5.06 -8.51 14.80
C THR A 70 -5.16 -9.59 13.73
N ARG A 71 -5.74 -10.75 14.05
CA ARG A 71 -5.94 -11.84 13.10
C ARG A 71 -6.94 -11.51 12.00
N GLU A 72 -7.97 -10.72 12.29
CA GLU A 72 -8.93 -10.27 11.27
C GLU A 72 -8.29 -9.52 10.11
N LEU A 73 -7.10 -8.91 10.32
CA LEU A 73 -6.35 -8.23 9.28
C LEU A 73 -5.57 -9.18 8.35
N LEU A 74 -5.45 -10.47 8.73
CA LEU A 74 -4.67 -11.48 8.02
C LEU A 74 -5.47 -12.26 6.98
N GLN A 75 -6.66 -11.80 6.60
CA GLN A 75 -7.41 -12.43 5.52
C GLN A 75 -6.59 -12.42 4.23
N LEU A 76 -6.45 -13.62 3.64
CA LEU A 76 -5.81 -13.76 2.33
C LEU A 76 -6.64 -13.04 1.26
N THR A 77 -5.96 -12.57 0.25
CA THR A 77 -6.63 -12.13 -0.98
C THR A 77 -7.19 -13.38 -1.68
N PRO A 78 -8.37 -13.33 -2.32
CA PRO A 78 -8.90 -14.47 -3.07
C PRO A 78 -7.91 -15.07 -4.06
N ALA A 79 -8.13 -16.32 -4.48
CA ALA A 79 -7.22 -17.21 -5.18
C ALA A 79 -6.54 -16.65 -6.45
N ASP A 80 -6.97 -15.51 -6.96
CA ASP A 80 -6.38 -14.86 -8.15
C ASP A 80 -5.14 -13.99 -7.84
N ALA A 81 -4.76 -13.84 -6.57
CA ALA A 81 -3.55 -13.12 -6.21
C ALA A 81 -2.33 -13.99 -6.50
N ALA A 82 -1.45 -13.52 -7.38
CA ALA A 82 -0.19 -14.21 -7.69
C ALA A 82 0.75 -14.27 -6.47
N ILE A 83 0.66 -13.29 -5.55
CA ILE A 83 1.47 -13.17 -4.34
C ILE A 83 0.60 -12.60 -3.22
N ASN A 84 0.51 -13.30 -2.10
CA ASN A 84 -0.08 -12.79 -0.87
C ASN A 84 0.99 -12.16 0.02
N ALA A 85 0.91 -10.84 0.23
CA ALA A 85 1.87 -10.10 1.02
C ALA A 85 1.24 -9.57 2.31
N VAL A 86 1.88 -9.84 3.46
CA VAL A 86 1.51 -9.31 4.76
C VAL A 86 2.42 -8.16 5.14
N GLN A 87 1.86 -7.05 5.67
CA GLN A 87 2.68 -6.02 6.30
C GLN A 87 2.63 -6.14 7.82
N LEU A 88 3.80 -6.34 8.43
CA LEU A 88 3.97 -6.38 9.89
C LEU A 88 4.59 -5.08 10.41
N PHE A 89 4.25 -4.69 11.64
CA PHE A 89 4.96 -3.66 12.37
C PHE A 89 5.28 -4.11 13.79
N GLY A 90 6.39 -3.64 14.32
CA GLY A 90 6.86 -3.89 15.68
C GLY A 90 8.22 -3.26 15.88
N GLY A 91 8.57 -3.00 17.14
CA GLY A 91 9.85 -2.40 17.50
C GLY A 91 10.84 -3.41 18.10
N GLU A 92 10.39 -4.62 18.42
CA GLU A 92 11.19 -5.64 19.09
C GLU A 92 11.48 -6.81 18.14
N PRO A 93 12.76 -7.11 17.82
CA PRO A 93 13.13 -8.16 16.87
C PRO A 93 12.58 -9.54 17.24
N GLU A 94 12.51 -9.88 18.52
CA GLU A 94 12.00 -11.18 18.96
C GLU A 94 10.50 -11.36 18.69
N PHE A 95 9.68 -10.32 18.88
CA PHE A 95 8.27 -10.38 18.49
C PHE A 95 8.11 -10.46 16.97
N MET A 96 8.96 -9.76 16.20
CA MET A 96 8.96 -9.88 14.73
C MET A 96 9.28 -11.32 14.31
N ARG A 97 10.34 -11.92 14.85
CA ARG A 97 10.72 -13.30 14.58
C ARG A 97 9.56 -14.27 14.85
N ARG A 98 8.98 -14.20 16.05
CA ARG A 98 7.87 -15.07 16.45
C ARG A 98 6.64 -14.90 15.56
N ALA A 99 6.30 -13.66 15.20
CA ALA A 99 5.19 -13.37 14.30
C ALA A 99 5.44 -13.96 12.90
N CYS A 100 6.63 -13.77 12.32
CA CYS A 100 7.01 -14.29 11.01
C CYS A 100 6.99 -15.82 10.94
N LEU A 101 7.31 -16.51 12.05
CA LEU A 101 7.28 -17.97 12.16
C LEU A 101 5.91 -18.53 12.58
N SER A 102 4.91 -17.67 12.79
CA SER A 102 3.59 -18.10 13.26
C SER A 102 2.78 -18.76 12.14
N LYS A 103 1.84 -19.64 12.52
CA LYS A 103 0.86 -20.24 11.61
C LYS A 103 -0.04 -19.19 10.94
N ASP A 104 -0.23 -18.03 11.58
CA ASP A 104 -1.03 -16.94 11.05
C ASP A 104 -0.35 -16.26 9.84
N VAL A 105 0.98 -16.25 9.79
CA VAL A 105 1.80 -15.66 8.71
C VAL A 105 2.27 -16.71 7.70
N GLU A 106 2.24 -17.98 8.05
CA GLU A 106 2.66 -19.09 7.18
C GLU A 106 1.99 -19.07 5.79
N PRO A 107 0.68 -18.72 5.62
CA PRO A 107 0.04 -18.70 4.32
C PRO A 107 0.47 -17.56 3.38
N PHE A 108 1.23 -16.58 3.87
CA PHE A 108 1.70 -15.45 3.05
C PHE A 108 3.02 -15.76 2.38
N ASP A 109 3.18 -15.29 1.14
CA ASP A 109 4.38 -15.51 0.32
C ASP A 109 5.47 -14.47 0.60
N LEU A 110 5.10 -13.25 0.99
CA LEU A 110 5.98 -12.11 1.20
C LEU A 110 5.65 -11.42 2.52
N ILE A 111 6.68 -11.12 3.31
CA ILE A 111 6.59 -10.31 4.52
C ILE A 111 7.11 -8.91 4.24
N ASP A 112 6.32 -7.87 4.49
CA ASP A 112 6.74 -6.48 4.45
C ASP A 112 6.81 -5.89 5.86
N ILE A 113 7.88 -5.15 6.17
CA ILE A 113 8.07 -4.55 7.49
C ILE A 113 7.84 -3.04 7.41
N ASN A 114 6.94 -2.55 8.27
CA ASN A 114 6.60 -1.13 8.35
C ASN A 114 7.58 -0.34 9.22
N PHE A 115 8.40 0.49 8.58
CA PHE A 115 9.25 1.50 9.23
C PHE A 115 8.83 2.94 8.86
N GLY A 116 7.57 3.13 8.42
CA GLY A 116 7.11 4.41 7.92
C GLY A 116 5.85 4.97 8.60
N CYS A 117 5.19 4.22 9.49
CA CYS A 117 3.96 4.69 10.14
C CYS A 117 4.22 5.93 11.01
N PRO A 118 3.55 7.08 10.72
CA PRO A 118 3.80 8.32 11.45
C PRO A 118 2.92 8.49 12.70
N VAL A 119 2.00 7.54 12.96
CA VAL A 119 0.99 7.65 14.02
C VAL A 119 1.65 7.82 15.39
N PRO A 120 1.27 8.85 16.19
CA PRO A 120 1.95 9.16 17.45
C PRO A 120 1.99 8.00 18.44
N LYS A 121 0.93 7.19 18.54
CA LYS A 121 0.87 6.03 19.43
C LYS A 121 1.93 4.99 19.06
N ILE A 122 2.06 4.68 17.76
CA ILE A 122 3.04 3.70 17.24
C ILE A 122 4.46 4.24 17.43
N PHE A 123 4.69 5.50 17.07
CA PHE A 123 5.99 6.16 17.23
C PHE A 123 6.47 6.18 18.70
N LYS A 124 5.60 6.53 19.64
CA LYS A 124 5.93 6.56 21.08
C LYS A 124 6.29 5.17 21.62
N ASN A 125 5.77 4.12 21.03
CA ASN A 125 6.12 2.74 21.39
C ASN A 125 7.46 2.28 20.77
N GLY A 126 8.18 3.14 20.05
CA GLY A 126 9.42 2.77 19.36
C GLY A 126 9.20 1.90 18.12
N GLU A 127 8.03 2.00 17.46
CA GLU A 127 7.62 1.21 16.31
C GLU A 127 7.41 2.10 15.07
N GLY A 128 7.27 1.48 13.92
CA GLY A 128 7.05 2.19 12.66
C GLY A 128 8.19 3.17 12.36
N SER A 129 7.87 4.44 12.10
CA SER A 129 8.89 5.45 11.75
C SER A 129 9.87 5.80 12.88
N ALA A 130 9.63 5.35 14.12
CA ALA A 130 10.61 5.54 15.21
C ALA A 130 11.94 4.80 14.92
N LEU A 131 11.87 3.70 14.19
CA LEU A 131 13.05 2.90 13.83
C LEU A 131 13.95 3.59 12.79
N LEU A 132 13.53 4.68 12.17
CA LEU A 132 14.41 5.52 11.35
C LEU A 132 15.53 6.18 12.15
N ALA A 133 15.35 6.36 13.46
CA ALA A 133 16.38 6.86 14.37
C ALA A 133 17.25 5.74 15.00
N ASP A 134 16.90 4.47 14.77
CA ASP A 134 17.61 3.31 15.34
C ASP A 134 17.87 2.26 14.26
N ILE A 135 18.79 2.60 13.35
CA ILE A 135 19.18 1.72 12.23
C ILE A 135 19.63 0.34 12.71
N PRO A 136 20.47 0.19 13.75
CA PRO A 136 20.87 -1.12 14.23
C PRO A 136 19.70 -2.00 14.67
N ARG A 137 18.68 -1.42 15.29
CA ARG A 137 17.46 -2.13 15.70
C ARG A 137 16.59 -2.49 14.50
N ALA A 138 16.46 -1.60 13.53
CA ALA A 138 15.78 -1.90 12.27
C ALA A 138 16.43 -3.08 11.54
N GLN A 139 17.77 -3.11 11.45
CA GLN A 139 18.51 -4.24 10.87
C GLN A 139 18.26 -5.55 11.62
N LYS A 140 18.28 -5.54 12.96
CA LYS A 140 17.95 -6.71 13.77
C LYS A 140 16.54 -7.21 13.50
N THR A 141 15.59 -6.30 13.29
CA THR A 141 14.19 -6.63 12.98
C THR A 141 14.07 -7.31 11.61
N VAL A 142 14.78 -6.81 10.59
CA VAL A 142 14.81 -7.44 9.27
C VAL A 142 15.44 -8.82 9.34
N ARG A 143 16.61 -8.98 9.99
CA ARG A 143 17.26 -10.30 10.16
C ARG A 143 16.35 -11.30 10.88
N ALA A 144 15.63 -10.85 11.91
CA ALA A 144 14.69 -11.70 12.64
C ALA A 144 13.49 -12.14 11.76
N ALA A 145 13.03 -11.31 10.83
CA ALA A 145 12.01 -11.71 9.86
C ALA A 145 12.54 -12.72 8.83
N LYS A 146 13.81 -12.60 8.43
CA LYS A 146 14.46 -13.55 7.49
C LYS A 146 14.60 -14.97 8.06
N ASP A 147 14.48 -15.17 9.37
CA ASP A 147 14.44 -16.52 9.97
C ASP A 147 13.23 -17.35 9.50
N SER A 148 12.24 -16.73 8.84
CA SER A 148 11.09 -17.42 8.23
C SER A 148 11.37 -18.05 6.86
N ASP A 149 12.56 -17.86 6.30
CA ASP A 149 12.96 -18.25 4.95
C ASP A 149 12.11 -17.60 3.81
N LYS A 150 11.19 -16.69 4.16
CA LYS A 150 10.39 -15.96 3.20
C LYS A 150 11.13 -14.73 2.65
N PRO A 151 10.81 -14.27 1.44
CA PRO A 151 11.19 -12.94 0.99
C PRO A 151 10.70 -11.87 1.97
N VAL A 152 11.56 -10.88 2.24
CA VAL A 152 11.28 -9.77 3.16
C VAL A 152 11.45 -8.45 2.43
N SER A 153 10.41 -7.63 2.41
CA SER A 153 10.50 -6.24 1.98
C SER A 153 10.36 -5.27 3.16
N VAL A 154 10.79 -4.04 2.97
CA VAL A 154 10.62 -3.00 3.99
C VAL A 154 10.01 -1.74 3.39
N LYS A 155 9.12 -1.07 4.13
CA LYS A 155 8.52 0.20 3.72
C LYS A 155 8.80 1.29 4.74
N PHE A 156 9.44 2.38 4.29
CA PHE A 156 9.87 3.45 5.18
C PHE A 156 9.67 4.86 4.57
N ARG A 157 9.93 5.89 5.36
CA ARG A 157 9.93 7.31 4.97
C ARG A 157 11.36 7.82 4.87
N ILE A 158 11.57 8.92 4.13
CA ILE A 158 12.90 9.50 3.92
C ILE A 158 13.61 9.97 5.22
N GLY A 159 12.87 10.16 6.29
CA GLY A 159 13.41 10.60 7.59
C GLY A 159 12.31 10.99 8.57
N LEU A 160 12.69 11.50 9.73
CA LEU A 160 11.78 11.97 10.76
C LEU A 160 11.26 13.39 10.45
N ASP A 161 12.15 14.27 10.02
CA ASP A 161 11.93 15.65 9.65
C ASP A 161 13.00 16.13 8.67
N GLY A 162 13.03 17.41 8.32
CA GLY A 162 13.97 17.96 7.33
C GLY A 162 15.44 17.94 7.74
N GLU A 163 15.74 17.86 9.03
CA GLU A 163 17.09 17.80 9.58
C GLU A 163 17.59 16.35 9.74
N HIS A 164 16.66 15.41 9.88
CA HIS A 164 16.95 13.99 10.12
C HIS A 164 16.52 13.12 8.92
N ILE A 165 17.14 13.37 7.75
CA ILE A 165 17.00 12.57 6.54
C ILE A 165 17.98 11.41 6.60
N VAL A 166 17.47 10.19 6.46
CA VAL A 166 18.26 8.95 6.61
C VAL A 166 18.10 8.01 5.40
N THR A 167 17.50 8.48 4.32
CA THR A 167 17.02 7.65 3.20
C THR A 167 18.08 6.69 2.68
N ARG A 168 19.25 7.20 2.32
CA ARG A 168 20.35 6.41 1.73
C ARG A 168 20.90 5.39 2.73
N ASP A 169 21.26 5.86 3.91
CA ASP A 169 21.91 5.00 4.92
C ASP A 169 20.96 3.93 5.45
N PHE A 170 19.67 4.29 5.58
CA PHE A 170 18.63 3.33 5.94
C PHE A 170 18.41 2.29 4.83
N ALA A 171 18.35 2.70 3.55
CA ALA A 171 18.19 1.79 2.42
C ALA A 171 19.33 0.75 2.36
N VAL A 172 20.59 1.21 2.44
CA VAL A 172 21.78 0.33 2.47
C VAL A 172 21.72 -0.61 3.66
N ALA A 173 21.41 -0.10 4.85
CA ALA A 173 21.32 -0.92 6.05
C ALA A 173 20.22 -1.99 5.97
N MET A 174 19.09 -1.73 5.31
CA MET A 174 18.02 -2.72 5.11
C MET A 174 18.46 -3.79 4.12
N GLN A 175 19.10 -3.42 3.01
CA GLN A 175 19.71 -4.39 2.09
C GLN A 175 20.73 -5.27 2.80
N ASP A 176 21.66 -4.69 3.57
CA ASP A 176 22.70 -5.44 4.33
C ASP A 176 22.09 -6.36 5.41
N ALA A 177 20.89 -6.06 5.87
CA ALA A 177 20.14 -6.90 6.79
C ALA A 177 19.40 -8.06 6.09
N GLY A 178 19.38 -8.09 4.75
CA GLY A 178 18.76 -9.14 3.94
C GLY A 178 17.37 -8.82 3.41
N ALA A 179 16.98 -7.55 3.36
CA ALA A 179 15.76 -7.16 2.67
C ALA A 179 15.88 -7.43 1.16
N ASP A 180 14.83 -7.99 0.56
CA ASP A 180 14.76 -8.35 -0.86
C ASP A 180 14.15 -7.23 -1.74
N MET A 181 13.49 -6.25 -1.13
CA MET A 181 12.91 -5.06 -1.78
C MET A 181 12.73 -3.95 -0.76
N ILE A 182 12.82 -2.70 -1.19
CA ILE A 182 12.48 -1.54 -0.36
C ILE A 182 11.42 -0.65 -1.04
N THR A 183 10.50 -0.12 -0.23
CA THR A 183 9.52 0.89 -0.66
C THR A 183 9.76 2.19 0.09
N ILE A 184 9.94 3.31 -0.61
CA ILE A 184 10.28 4.59 -0.02
C ILE A 184 9.14 5.58 -0.21
N HIS A 185 8.53 6.05 0.89
CA HIS A 185 7.65 7.20 0.85
C HIS A 185 8.47 8.48 0.91
N GLY A 186 8.47 9.25 -0.17
CA GLY A 186 9.30 10.46 -0.35
C GLY A 186 8.89 11.66 0.53
N ARG A 187 8.37 11.42 1.72
CA ARG A 187 8.07 12.44 2.75
C ARG A 187 8.64 12.02 4.09
N THR A 188 9.00 13.01 4.89
CA THR A 188 9.39 12.81 6.30
C THR A 188 8.16 12.48 7.17
N ARG A 189 8.42 11.97 8.37
CA ARG A 189 7.36 11.62 9.32
C ARG A 189 6.51 12.82 9.73
N ASP A 190 7.14 13.96 10.05
CA ASP A 190 6.49 15.19 10.51
C ASP A 190 5.51 15.76 9.47
N LYS A 191 5.84 15.63 8.18
CA LYS A 191 4.98 16.08 7.08
C LYS A 191 3.73 15.22 6.89
N MET A 192 3.71 14.03 7.44
CA MET A 192 2.61 13.06 7.27
C MET A 192 2.23 12.89 5.78
N TYR A 193 1.24 13.64 5.31
CA TYR A 193 0.75 13.62 3.92
C TYR A 193 0.79 14.98 3.24
N SER A 194 1.29 16.01 3.93
CA SER A 194 1.43 17.37 3.42
C SER A 194 2.77 17.59 2.71
N GLY A 195 2.87 18.68 1.97
CA GLY A 195 4.07 19.05 1.23
C GLY A 195 4.35 18.18 0.01
N GLU A 196 5.41 18.48 -0.69
CA GLU A 196 5.84 17.77 -1.88
C GLU A 196 6.56 16.46 -1.55
N VAL A 197 6.57 15.55 -2.52
CA VAL A 197 7.36 14.30 -2.46
C VAL A 197 8.79 14.64 -2.87
N ASN A 198 9.76 14.27 -2.06
CA ASN A 198 11.17 14.47 -2.37
C ASN A 198 11.69 13.33 -3.25
N TYR A 199 11.65 13.52 -4.57
CA TYR A 199 12.10 12.53 -5.55
C TYR A 199 13.61 12.31 -5.49
N ALA A 200 14.37 13.37 -5.21
CA ALA A 200 15.84 13.29 -5.14
C ALA A 200 16.31 12.32 -4.04
N GLU A 201 15.62 12.28 -2.90
CA GLU A 201 15.95 11.33 -1.84
C GLU A 201 15.64 9.87 -2.25
N ILE A 202 14.57 9.62 -2.99
CA ILE A 202 14.27 8.30 -3.53
C ILE A 202 15.34 7.89 -4.55
N ALA A 203 15.72 8.80 -5.46
CA ALA A 203 16.77 8.55 -6.45
C ALA A 203 18.13 8.25 -5.81
N LYS A 204 18.52 8.96 -4.74
CA LYS A 204 19.73 8.68 -3.97
C LYS A 204 19.73 7.26 -3.39
N ALA A 205 18.63 6.84 -2.83
CA ALA A 205 18.51 5.48 -2.31
C ALA A 205 18.60 4.45 -3.43
N LYS A 206 17.88 4.65 -4.55
CA LYS A 206 17.94 3.76 -5.71
C LYS A 206 19.36 3.59 -6.24
N ALA A 207 20.14 4.66 -6.31
CA ALA A 207 21.53 4.62 -6.74
C ALA A 207 22.49 3.93 -5.75
N SER A 208 22.03 3.64 -4.52
CA SER A 208 22.88 3.14 -3.43
C SER A 208 22.65 1.65 -3.11
N VAL A 209 21.63 1.00 -3.70
CA VAL A 209 21.28 -0.39 -3.44
C VAL A 209 21.10 -1.17 -4.74
N GLY A 210 21.33 -2.48 -4.66
CA GLY A 210 21.14 -3.41 -5.79
C GLY A 210 19.76 -4.09 -5.82
N ILE A 211 19.01 -4.05 -4.72
CA ILE A 211 17.67 -4.63 -4.63
C ILE A 211 16.61 -3.68 -5.24
N PRO A 212 15.43 -4.18 -5.63
CA PRO A 212 14.35 -3.36 -6.15
C PRO A 212 13.94 -2.24 -5.20
N VAL A 213 13.75 -1.03 -5.75
CA VAL A 213 13.27 0.16 -5.06
C VAL A 213 11.93 0.59 -5.62
N ILE A 214 10.92 0.65 -4.78
CA ILE A 214 9.56 1.08 -5.14
C ILE A 214 9.32 2.49 -4.61
N ALA A 215 9.02 3.42 -5.52
CA ALA A 215 8.75 4.80 -5.16
C ALA A 215 7.28 4.98 -4.72
N ASN A 216 7.07 5.67 -3.61
CA ASN A 216 5.73 5.93 -3.07
C ASN A 216 5.52 7.40 -2.73
N GLY A 217 4.35 7.92 -3.07
CA GLY A 217 3.88 9.24 -2.69
C GLY A 217 3.38 10.08 -3.86
N GLY A 218 2.26 10.78 -3.68
CA GLY A 218 1.75 11.76 -4.63
C GLY A 218 1.09 11.20 -5.90
N ILE A 219 0.85 9.90 -6.02
CA ILE A 219 0.27 9.28 -7.22
C ILE A 219 -1.25 9.30 -7.12
N PHE A 220 -1.93 10.01 -8.03
CA PHE A 220 -3.37 10.10 -8.17
C PHE A 220 -3.85 9.81 -9.61
N CYS A 221 -2.96 9.82 -10.59
CA CYS A 221 -3.20 9.51 -11.99
C CYS A 221 -1.96 8.90 -12.63
N LYS A 222 -2.08 8.46 -13.88
CA LYS A 222 -0.98 7.87 -14.66
C LYS A 222 0.21 8.81 -14.79
N ALA A 223 -0.02 10.09 -15.07
CA ALA A 223 1.06 11.08 -15.22
C ALA A 223 1.90 11.25 -13.95
N ASP A 224 1.27 11.14 -12.76
CA ASP A 224 2.02 11.17 -11.49
C ASP A 224 2.95 9.96 -11.34
N ALA A 225 2.49 8.77 -11.74
CA ALA A 225 3.29 7.55 -11.70
C ALA A 225 4.47 7.61 -12.67
N GLU A 226 4.23 8.06 -13.90
CA GLU A 226 5.25 8.24 -14.93
C GLU A 226 6.32 9.24 -14.48
N ARG A 227 5.90 10.39 -13.95
CA ARG A 227 6.80 11.41 -13.42
C ARG A 227 7.65 10.88 -12.27
N LEU A 228 7.04 10.17 -11.31
CA LEU A 228 7.74 9.61 -10.16
C LEU A 228 8.81 8.60 -10.59
N LEU A 229 8.51 7.70 -11.52
CA LEU A 229 9.48 6.75 -12.06
C LEU A 229 10.62 7.45 -12.81
N ASN A 230 10.27 8.38 -13.69
CA ASN A 230 11.26 9.09 -14.51
C ASN A 230 12.26 9.90 -13.65
N GLU A 231 11.76 10.63 -12.63
CA GLU A 231 12.61 11.48 -11.80
C GLU A 231 13.40 10.70 -10.73
N THR A 232 12.93 9.50 -10.35
CA THR A 232 13.60 8.70 -9.31
C THR A 232 14.45 7.55 -9.83
N GLY A 233 14.18 7.06 -11.04
CA GLY A 233 14.80 5.84 -11.57
C GLY A 233 14.41 4.58 -10.78
N ALA A 234 13.36 4.62 -9.97
CA ALA A 234 12.87 3.47 -9.19
C ALA A 234 12.38 2.33 -10.11
N ASP A 235 12.39 1.11 -9.59
CA ASP A 235 11.96 -0.08 -10.36
C ASP A 235 10.44 -0.20 -10.46
N GLY A 236 9.70 0.47 -9.59
CA GLY A 236 8.25 0.48 -9.61
C GLY A 236 7.66 1.60 -8.77
N VAL A 237 6.33 1.66 -8.75
CA VAL A 237 5.57 2.63 -7.96
C VAL A 237 4.59 1.95 -7.04
N MET A 238 4.31 2.59 -5.90
CA MET A 238 3.28 2.16 -4.98
C MET A 238 2.22 3.26 -4.83
N VAL A 239 0.99 2.93 -5.23
CA VAL A 239 -0.17 3.82 -5.14
C VAL A 239 -0.83 3.67 -3.77
N ALA A 240 -1.07 4.78 -3.08
CA ALA A 240 -1.73 4.80 -1.78
C ALA A 240 -3.09 5.53 -1.85
N ARG A 241 -3.15 6.79 -1.43
CA ARG A 241 -4.40 7.56 -1.40
C ARG A 241 -5.09 7.71 -2.75
N GLY A 242 -4.33 7.67 -3.85
CA GLY A 242 -4.91 7.66 -5.19
C GLY A 242 -5.85 6.48 -5.39
N ALA A 243 -5.45 5.28 -4.99
CA ALA A 243 -6.28 4.08 -5.06
C ALA A 243 -7.52 4.15 -4.14
N MET A 244 -7.37 4.73 -2.95
CA MET A 244 -8.48 4.92 -2.01
C MET A 244 -9.57 5.85 -2.58
N TYR A 245 -9.16 6.90 -3.30
CA TYR A 245 -10.10 7.83 -3.95
C TYR A 245 -10.62 7.32 -5.29
N ASN A 246 -9.79 6.60 -6.03
CA ASN A 246 -10.12 6.06 -7.36
C ASN A 246 -9.31 4.77 -7.62
N PRO A 247 -9.83 3.57 -7.30
CA PRO A 247 -9.13 2.31 -7.53
C PRO A 247 -8.85 2.05 -9.02
N PHE A 248 -9.61 2.66 -9.93
CA PHE A 248 -9.40 2.56 -11.37
C PHE A 248 -8.09 3.21 -11.86
N VAL A 249 -7.39 3.93 -10.98
CA VAL A 249 -6.03 4.44 -11.25
C VAL A 249 -5.06 3.33 -11.66
N PHE A 250 -5.24 2.11 -11.15
CA PHE A 250 -4.42 0.97 -11.58
C PHE A 250 -4.64 0.64 -13.05
N ALA A 251 -5.90 0.55 -13.49
CA ALA A 251 -6.24 0.31 -14.88
C ALA A 251 -5.78 1.45 -15.80
N GLU A 252 -5.87 2.69 -15.34
CA GLU A 252 -5.33 3.86 -16.05
C GLU A 252 -3.80 3.76 -16.25
N ILE A 253 -3.07 3.37 -15.20
CA ILE A 253 -1.61 3.26 -15.24
C ILE A 253 -1.18 2.08 -16.11
N THR A 254 -1.77 0.90 -15.91
CA THR A 254 -1.33 -0.37 -16.51
C THR A 254 -1.94 -0.64 -17.89
N GLY A 255 -3.02 0.05 -18.27
CA GLY A 255 -3.79 -0.25 -19.47
C GLY A 255 -4.68 -1.48 -19.33
N THR A 256 -4.91 -1.99 -18.12
CA THR A 256 -5.80 -3.12 -17.85
C THR A 256 -7.23 -2.76 -18.24
N SER A 257 -7.86 -3.56 -19.08
CA SER A 257 -9.28 -3.40 -19.42
C SER A 257 -10.17 -3.88 -18.27
N TYR A 258 -11.30 -3.23 -18.10
CA TYR A 258 -12.36 -3.63 -17.15
C TYR A 258 -13.73 -3.39 -17.79
N SER A 259 -14.78 -4.05 -17.28
CA SER A 259 -16.12 -3.99 -17.84
C SER A 259 -16.74 -2.61 -17.66
N ASP A 260 -17.28 -2.35 -16.50
CA ASP A 260 -17.96 -1.11 -16.13
C ASP A 260 -17.61 -0.74 -14.68
N LYS A 261 -17.43 0.56 -14.41
CA LYS A 261 -17.08 1.02 -13.07
C LYS A 261 -18.14 0.66 -12.03
N LYS A 262 -19.40 0.83 -12.37
CA LYS A 262 -20.52 0.54 -11.49
C LYS A 262 -20.60 -0.94 -11.16
N GLU A 263 -20.36 -1.82 -12.16
CA GLU A 263 -20.32 -3.26 -11.96
C GLU A 263 -19.23 -3.65 -10.96
N ILE A 264 -18.01 -3.17 -11.13
CA ILE A 264 -16.88 -3.44 -10.23
C ILE A 264 -17.15 -2.93 -8.82
N ILE A 265 -17.73 -1.75 -8.67
CA ILE A 265 -18.08 -1.20 -7.37
C ILE A 265 -19.24 -2.02 -6.73
N SER A 266 -20.17 -2.53 -7.53
CA SER A 266 -21.25 -3.41 -7.06
C SER A 266 -20.71 -4.76 -6.59
N GLU A 267 -19.72 -5.33 -7.30
CA GLU A 267 -19.01 -6.53 -6.85
C GLU A 267 -18.28 -6.28 -5.52
N GLN A 268 -17.60 -5.13 -5.37
CA GLN A 268 -16.96 -4.77 -4.11
C GLN A 268 -17.98 -4.68 -2.97
N LEU A 269 -19.12 -4.01 -3.20
CA LEU A 269 -20.20 -3.90 -2.23
C LEU A 269 -20.68 -5.29 -1.79
N LYS A 270 -21.03 -6.15 -2.75
CA LYS A 270 -21.51 -7.53 -2.51
C LYS A 270 -20.47 -8.32 -1.73
N SER A 271 -19.24 -8.40 -2.23
CA SER A 271 -18.17 -9.17 -1.59
C SER A 271 -17.84 -8.67 -0.18
N THR A 272 -17.97 -7.36 0.08
CA THR A 272 -17.76 -6.83 1.42
C THR A 272 -18.80 -7.36 2.41
N PHE A 273 -20.07 -7.41 2.02
CA PHE A 273 -21.14 -7.94 2.89
C PHE A 273 -21.12 -9.48 3.00
N GLU A 274 -20.52 -10.18 2.05
CA GLU A 274 -20.33 -11.63 2.11
C GLU A 274 -19.15 -12.05 3.02
N ASN A 275 -18.14 -11.22 3.17
CA ASN A 275 -16.90 -11.56 3.87
C ASN A 275 -16.74 -10.90 5.25
N TYR A 276 -17.58 -9.91 5.58
CA TYR A 276 -17.52 -9.17 6.84
C TYR A 276 -18.91 -9.05 7.48
N ASP A 277 -18.95 -8.83 8.80
CA ASP A 277 -20.21 -8.54 9.49
C ASP A 277 -20.89 -7.29 8.92
N GLU A 278 -22.23 -7.27 8.99
CA GLU A 278 -23.05 -6.23 8.37
C GLU A 278 -22.71 -4.82 8.87
N ARG A 279 -22.37 -4.67 10.15
CA ARG A 279 -22.01 -3.37 10.73
C ARG A 279 -20.69 -2.85 10.14
N PHE A 280 -19.67 -3.69 10.10
CA PHE A 280 -18.39 -3.34 9.49
C PHE A 280 -18.58 -3.03 7.99
N ALA A 281 -19.24 -3.93 7.25
CA ALA A 281 -19.48 -3.79 5.82
C ALA A 281 -20.22 -2.48 5.48
N THR A 282 -21.25 -2.15 6.24
CA THR A 282 -22.01 -0.90 6.08
C THR A 282 -21.12 0.32 6.28
N VAL A 283 -20.38 0.40 7.38
CA VAL A 283 -19.50 1.54 7.70
C VAL A 283 -18.39 1.67 6.67
N TYR A 284 -17.77 0.55 6.29
CA TYR A 284 -16.70 0.51 5.31
C TYR A 284 -17.18 0.98 3.93
N MET A 285 -18.28 0.43 3.42
CA MET A 285 -18.77 0.78 2.09
C MET A 285 -19.33 2.19 2.00
N ARG A 286 -19.97 2.72 3.04
CA ARG A 286 -20.34 4.15 3.12
C ARG A 286 -19.13 5.05 2.96
N LYS A 287 -18.02 4.73 3.63
CA LYS A 287 -16.74 5.44 3.53
C LYS A 287 -16.17 5.34 2.12
N MET A 288 -16.08 4.13 1.54
CA MET A 288 -15.50 3.93 0.22
C MET A 288 -16.29 4.64 -0.89
N LEU A 289 -17.61 4.46 -0.90
CA LEU A 289 -18.48 5.13 -1.88
C LEU A 289 -18.43 6.66 -1.75
N SER A 290 -18.24 7.19 -0.55
CA SER A 290 -18.06 8.63 -0.36
C SER A 290 -16.83 9.20 -1.08
N PHE A 291 -15.81 8.39 -1.30
CA PHE A 291 -14.67 8.76 -2.14
C PHE A 291 -15.00 8.61 -3.63
N TYR A 292 -15.62 7.50 -4.03
CA TYR A 292 -15.87 7.18 -5.44
C TYR A 292 -16.83 8.16 -6.12
N VAL A 293 -17.77 8.73 -5.36
CA VAL A 293 -18.70 9.75 -5.89
C VAL A 293 -18.07 11.15 -6.02
N LYS A 294 -16.79 11.31 -5.67
CA LYS A 294 -16.10 12.60 -5.82
C LYS A 294 -16.04 12.99 -7.30
N GLY A 295 -16.55 14.15 -7.62
CA GLY A 295 -16.59 14.67 -9.00
C GLY A 295 -17.92 14.41 -9.73
N LEU A 296 -18.80 13.57 -9.19
CA LEU A 296 -20.15 13.41 -9.75
C LEU A 296 -21.02 14.63 -9.42
N SER A 297 -22.01 14.87 -10.28
CA SER A 297 -23.06 15.85 -9.98
C SER A 297 -23.77 15.46 -8.67
N SER A 298 -24.05 16.43 -7.82
CA SER A 298 -24.71 16.20 -6.51
C SER A 298 -23.91 15.32 -5.52
N ALA A 299 -22.59 15.18 -5.65
CA ALA A 299 -21.75 14.36 -4.78
C ALA A 299 -21.98 14.61 -3.27
N THR A 300 -22.24 15.86 -2.87
CA THR A 300 -22.53 16.21 -1.46
C THR A 300 -23.83 15.57 -0.98
N ALA A 301 -24.91 15.68 -1.74
CA ALA A 301 -26.20 15.08 -1.41
C ALA A 301 -26.12 13.54 -1.39
N ILE A 302 -25.38 12.95 -2.34
CA ILE A 302 -25.14 11.50 -2.38
C ILE A 302 -24.41 11.05 -1.11
N ARG A 303 -23.35 11.74 -0.69
CA ARG A 303 -22.62 11.43 0.56
C ARG A 303 -23.52 11.52 1.78
N GLN A 304 -24.38 12.54 1.88
CA GLN A 304 -25.33 12.66 2.99
C GLN A 304 -26.26 11.45 3.05
N LYS A 305 -26.82 11.02 1.91
CA LYS A 305 -27.67 9.82 1.83
C LYS A 305 -26.89 8.56 2.22
N LEU A 306 -25.66 8.37 1.69
CA LEU A 306 -24.81 7.23 2.04
C LEU A 306 -24.57 7.15 3.55
N MET A 307 -24.33 8.27 4.24
CA MET A 307 -24.10 8.27 5.69
C MET A 307 -25.30 7.82 6.51
N GLN A 308 -26.52 7.86 5.95
CA GLN A 308 -27.76 7.43 6.59
C GLN A 308 -28.09 5.94 6.33
N CYS A 309 -27.42 5.28 5.37
CA CYS A 309 -27.66 3.88 5.06
C CYS A 309 -27.21 2.98 6.22
N ASN A 310 -27.99 1.96 6.53
CA ASN A 310 -27.72 1.00 7.60
C ASN A 310 -27.77 -0.47 7.11
N SER A 311 -27.93 -0.70 5.82
CA SER A 311 -28.01 -2.03 5.23
C SER A 311 -27.44 -2.05 3.80
N TYR A 312 -27.15 -3.28 3.33
CA TYR A 312 -26.77 -3.55 1.94
C TYR A 312 -27.78 -2.94 0.94
N GLY A 313 -29.08 -3.20 1.13
CA GLY A 313 -30.13 -2.75 0.20
C GLY A 313 -30.14 -1.26 -0.01
N GLN A 314 -30.07 -0.47 1.09
CA GLN A 314 -30.05 0.99 1.01
C GLN A 314 -28.81 1.54 0.27
N ILE A 315 -27.65 0.92 0.47
CA ILE A 315 -26.42 1.30 -0.24
C ILE A 315 -26.53 0.92 -1.73
N ALA A 316 -27.04 -0.26 -2.04
CA ALA A 316 -27.22 -0.77 -3.40
C ALA A 316 -28.23 0.10 -4.20
N GLU A 317 -29.33 0.56 -3.59
CA GLU A 317 -30.29 1.47 -4.21
C GLU A 317 -29.61 2.78 -4.64
N ILE A 318 -28.80 3.38 -3.76
CA ILE A 318 -28.06 4.60 -4.11
C ILE A 318 -27.09 4.31 -5.26
N LEU A 319 -26.30 3.24 -5.16
CA LEU A 319 -25.33 2.85 -6.18
C LEU A 319 -25.99 2.64 -7.55
N ASN A 320 -27.17 2.00 -7.60
CA ASN A 320 -27.93 1.78 -8.82
C ASN A 320 -28.36 3.05 -9.53
N CYS A 321 -28.56 4.13 -8.79
CA CYS A 321 -28.91 5.45 -9.34
C CYS A 321 -27.69 6.26 -9.83
N LEU A 322 -26.45 5.81 -9.54
CA LEU A 322 -25.25 6.55 -9.93
C LEU A 322 -24.84 6.28 -11.39
N GLN A 323 -24.25 7.29 -12.02
CA GLN A 323 -23.53 7.21 -13.30
C GLN A 323 -22.08 7.63 -13.04
N PHE A 324 -21.13 6.73 -13.28
CA PHE A 324 -19.69 6.94 -13.02
C PHE A 324 -18.93 7.35 -14.29
#